data_f40371fe42e3735befbec8c74c4beac0
#
_entry.id   f40371fe42e3735befbec8c74c4beac0
#
_cell.length_a   1.000
_cell.length_b   1.000
_cell.length_c   1.000
_cell.angle_alpha   90.00
_cell.angle_beta   90.00
_cell.angle_gamma   90.00
#
_symmetry.space_group_name_H-M   'P 1'
#
loop_
_entity.id
_entity.type
_entity.pdbx_description
1 polymer ?
#
loop_
_entity_poly.entity_id
_entity_poly.type
_entity_poly.pdbx_seq_one_letter_code
_entity_poly.pdbx_strand_id
1 'polypeptide(L)'
;QVWAEPDYSDENWKTMELPGYWEDKGMKDFDGVVWFRKTIDIPRNWTRKNITINLGNIADESIVYYNGTEIGRNTKADVSCCYKIPYKLVKRGKAVLTIRVTNYKSKGGIYGRPEDMKLSVKGKDPISLAGEWKYLSGLSLSGIPPVPISPESNPKYPTGLFNAMIHPLTSFPLQGVIWYQGKSNLESSDEYADLFMSLIADWRDKWQKPQMPFYFVQLPNHEKKEEAQDDSDWAAMREAQAQALHLNHTGMVITTDIGKEKSNTFQSTLETGLRLSQLALKQTYGKRKMPQYPVYKGYSIEGNTLRIHFENLGKGFLHPDPVRGFIIAGTDRIFYPATVTVKKKEIIVQSPDVPHPVAVRYNWANHTDGALFGASGLPVAPFRTDNW
;
A
#
# COMPACT_ATOMS: atom_id res chain seq x y z
N GLN A 1 -33.23 -3.77 -20.04
CA GLN A 1 -32.87 -3.25 -21.39
C GLN A 1 -33.85 -2.19 -21.90
N VAL A 2 -35.10 -2.18 -21.42
CA VAL A 2 -36.16 -1.23 -21.85
C VAL A 2 -35.70 0.22 -21.77
N TRP A 3 -34.90 0.58 -20.80
CA TRP A 3 -34.37 1.94 -20.62
C TRP A 3 -33.32 2.37 -21.67
N ALA A 4 -32.81 1.44 -22.47
CA ALA A 4 -31.93 1.73 -23.58
C ALA A 4 -32.64 2.01 -24.90
N GLU A 5 -33.93 1.69 -24.99
CA GLU A 5 -34.70 1.87 -26.21
C GLU A 5 -34.87 3.36 -26.56
N PRO A 6 -34.75 3.74 -27.85
CA PRO A 6 -34.85 5.15 -28.28
C PRO A 6 -36.19 5.78 -27.93
N ASP A 7 -37.27 5.04 -28.02
CA ASP A 7 -38.64 5.53 -27.82
C ASP A 7 -39.06 5.53 -26.34
N TYR A 8 -38.17 5.09 -25.42
CA TYR A 8 -38.48 5.13 -24.01
C TYR A 8 -38.52 6.58 -23.51
N SER A 9 -39.64 6.96 -22.82
CA SER A 9 -39.73 8.31 -22.20
C SER A 9 -38.84 8.42 -20.96
N ASP A 10 -37.97 9.39 -20.97
CA ASP A 10 -37.08 9.75 -19.85
C ASP A 10 -37.45 11.09 -19.20
N GLU A 11 -38.74 11.54 -19.37
CA GLU A 11 -39.22 12.82 -18.84
C GLU A 11 -39.09 12.92 -17.30
N ASN A 12 -39.30 11.82 -16.61
CA ASN A 12 -39.27 11.73 -15.16
C ASN A 12 -37.86 11.43 -14.62
N TRP A 13 -36.84 11.35 -15.47
CA TRP A 13 -35.48 11.14 -15.02
C TRP A 13 -34.90 12.43 -14.47
N LYS A 14 -34.07 12.31 -13.44
CA LYS A 14 -33.29 13.43 -12.88
C LYS A 14 -32.16 13.80 -13.82
N THR A 15 -31.55 14.97 -13.60
CA THR A 15 -30.39 15.42 -14.37
C THR A 15 -29.12 15.47 -13.52
N MET A 16 -27.98 15.23 -14.15
CA MET A 16 -26.66 15.27 -13.55
C MET A 16 -25.62 15.73 -14.57
N GLU A 17 -24.73 16.59 -14.15
CA GLU A 17 -23.57 17.00 -14.97
C GLU A 17 -22.52 15.91 -15.02
N LEU A 18 -22.06 15.51 -16.20
CA LEU A 18 -20.95 14.58 -16.42
C LEU A 18 -19.81 15.26 -17.19
N PRO A 19 -18.55 14.87 -16.93
CA PRO A 19 -18.09 13.81 -16.05
C PRO A 19 -18.15 14.19 -14.56
N GLY A 20 -18.17 13.21 -13.71
CA GLY A 20 -18.10 13.34 -12.26
C GLY A 20 -18.61 12.13 -11.49
N TYR A 21 -18.29 12.10 -10.21
CA TYR A 21 -18.80 11.10 -9.30
C TYR A 21 -20.21 11.48 -8.86
N TRP A 22 -21.13 10.53 -8.78
CA TRP A 22 -22.53 10.82 -8.40
C TRP A 22 -22.68 11.13 -6.90
N GLU A 23 -21.74 10.67 -6.04
CA GLU A 23 -21.72 11.05 -4.62
C GLU A 23 -21.51 12.55 -4.43
N ASP A 24 -20.66 13.16 -5.26
CA ASP A 24 -20.38 14.59 -5.24
C ASP A 24 -21.57 15.42 -5.81
N LYS A 25 -22.59 14.74 -6.38
CA LYS A 25 -23.76 15.31 -7.08
C LYS A 25 -25.09 14.92 -6.48
N GLY A 26 -25.12 14.56 -5.19
CA GLY A 26 -26.32 14.35 -4.42
C GLY A 26 -26.76 12.90 -4.21
N MET A 27 -26.02 11.91 -4.71
CA MET A 27 -26.29 10.50 -4.45
C MET A 27 -25.27 9.96 -3.42
N LYS A 28 -25.27 10.53 -2.20
CA LYS A 28 -24.35 10.11 -1.14
C LYS A 28 -24.43 8.61 -0.86
N ASP A 29 -23.28 7.98 -0.73
CA ASP A 29 -23.11 6.58 -0.32
C ASP A 29 -23.95 5.58 -1.15
N PHE A 30 -24.17 5.88 -2.43
CA PHE A 30 -24.96 5.02 -3.31
C PHE A 30 -24.07 4.02 -4.04
N ASP A 31 -24.09 2.78 -3.57
CA ASP A 31 -23.59 1.64 -4.31
C ASP A 31 -24.76 0.99 -5.07
N GLY A 32 -24.57 0.71 -6.37
CA GLY A 32 -25.63 0.16 -7.17
C GLY A 32 -25.54 0.42 -8.66
N VAL A 33 -26.68 0.35 -9.31
CA VAL A 33 -26.83 0.54 -10.76
C VAL A 33 -27.42 1.90 -11.04
N VAL A 34 -26.75 2.69 -11.88
CA VAL A 34 -27.29 3.97 -12.39
C VAL A 34 -27.31 3.91 -13.92
N TRP A 35 -28.44 4.36 -14.47
CA TRP A 35 -28.61 4.51 -15.90
C TRP A 35 -28.52 5.97 -16.29
N PHE A 36 -27.71 6.27 -17.29
CA PHE A 36 -27.53 7.60 -17.86
C PHE A 36 -28.04 7.61 -19.28
N ARG A 37 -28.74 8.69 -19.68
CA ARG A 37 -29.25 8.88 -21.02
C ARG A 37 -28.93 10.28 -21.53
N LYS A 38 -28.58 10.36 -22.81
CA LYS A 38 -28.37 11.62 -23.52
C LYS A 38 -28.84 11.51 -24.97
N THR A 39 -29.69 12.44 -25.38
CA THR A 39 -30.03 12.61 -26.78
C THR A 39 -28.98 13.48 -27.47
N ILE A 40 -28.47 13.04 -28.59
CA ILE A 40 -27.46 13.69 -29.40
C ILE A 40 -27.92 13.86 -30.83
N ASP A 41 -27.55 14.98 -31.45
CA ASP A 41 -27.87 15.23 -32.86
C ASP A 41 -26.67 14.80 -33.74
N ILE A 42 -26.93 13.81 -34.62
CA ILE A 42 -25.93 13.29 -35.55
C ILE A 42 -26.00 14.09 -36.87
N PRO A 43 -24.92 14.80 -37.22
CA PRO A 43 -24.87 15.60 -38.42
C PRO A 43 -24.98 14.75 -39.70
N ARG A 44 -25.56 15.34 -40.79
CA ARG A 44 -25.69 14.65 -42.06
C ARG A 44 -24.36 14.12 -42.61
N ASN A 45 -23.26 14.86 -42.39
CA ASN A 45 -21.91 14.52 -42.88
C ASN A 45 -21.21 13.42 -42.08
N TRP A 46 -21.86 12.91 -41.02
CA TRP A 46 -21.40 11.77 -40.23
C TRP A 46 -22.10 10.47 -40.63
N THR A 47 -23.20 10.53 -41.35
CA THR A 47 -23.98 9.37 -41.81
C THR A 47 -23.10 8.40 -42.59
N ARG A 48 -23.25 7.12 -42.37
CA ARG A 48 -22.47 6.02 -42.96
C ARG A 48 -20.98 6.06 -42.64
N LYS A 49 -20.58 6.67 -41.53
CA LYS A 49 -19.22 6.65 -41.00
C LYS A 49 -19.20 5.96 -39.64
N ASN A 50 -18.12 5.27 -39.36
CA ASN A 50 -17.91 4.75 -38.00
C ASN A 50 -17.62 5.93 -37.07
N ILE A 51 -18.32 5.97 -35.94
CA ILE A 51 -18.11 6.96 -34.89
C ILE A 51 -17.31 6.29 -33.77
N THR A 52 -16.27 6.96 -33.25
CA THR A 52 -15.62 6.58 -32.03
C THR A 52 -16.23 7.36 -30.88
N ILE A 53 -16.70 6.67 -29.86
CA ILE A 53 -17.17 7.26 -28.61
C ILE A 53 -16.09 7.09 -27.54
N ASN A 54 -15.73 8.15 -26.86
CA ASN A 54 -14.94 8.14 -25.65
C ASN A 54 -15.79 8.71 -24.50
N LEU A 55 -15.85 7.99 -23.39
CA LEU A 55 -16.66 8.35 -22.22
C LEU A 55 -15.82 8.73 -21.00
N GLY A 56 -14.46 8.76 -21.13
CA GLY A 56 -13.61 8.87 -19.97
C GLY A 56 -13.54 7.57 -19.18
N ASN A 57 -13.33 7.66 -17.88
CA ASN A 57 -13.30 6.52 -16.99
C ASN A 57 -14.70 6.26 -16.44
N ILE A 58 -15.05 4.99 -16.26
CA ILE A 58 -16.33 4.58 -15.67
C ILE A 58 -16.03 3.65 -14.49
N ALA A 59 -16.73 3.86 -13.38
CA ALA A 59 -16.60 3.04 -12.18
C ALA A 59 -17.03 1.58 -12.43
N ASP A 60 -16.28 0.66 -11.90
CA ASP A 60 -16.45 -0.81 -11.89
C ASP A 60 -16.93 -1.39 -13.24
N GLU A 61 -18.23 -1.45 -13.51
CA GLU A 61 -18.77 -2.05 -14.73
C GLU A 61 -19.67 -1.09 -15.50
N SER A 62 -19.63 -1.21 -16.82
CA SER A 62 -20.53 -0.45 -17.68
C SER A 62 -20.98 -1.22 -18.91
N ILE A 63 -22.20 -0.90 -19.38
CA ILE A 63 -22.72 -1.33 -20.67
C ILE A 63 -23.22 -0.09 -21.40
N VAL A 64 -22.78 0.07 -22.64
CA VAL A 64 -23.08 1.25 -23.46
C VAL A 64 -23.98 0.84 -24.64
N TYR A 65 -25.07 1.59 -24.81
CA TYR A 65 -26.03 1.37 -25.85
C TYR A 65 -26.17 2.60 -26.75
N TYR A 66 -26.30 2.37 -28.04
CA TYR A 66 -26.62 3.38 -29.04
C TYR A 66 -27.92 2.99 -29.74
N ASN A 67 -28.97 3.82 -29.56
CA ASN A 67 -30.32 3.53 -30.06
C ASN A 67 -30.77 2.11 -29.71
N GLY A 68 -30.68 1.70 -28.45
CA GLY A 68 -31.08 0.37 -27.98
C GLY A 68 -30.09 -0.76 -28.26
N THR A 69 -29.15 -0.56 -29.18
CA THR A 69 -28.15 -1.57 -29.53
C THR A 69 -26.91 -1.45 -28.62
N GLU A 70 -26.51 -2.53 -27.97
CA GLU A 70 -25.27 -2.59 -27.21
C GLU A 70 -24.07 -2.41 -28.15
N ILE A 71 -23.21 -1.44 -27.86
CA ILE A 71 -22.00 -1.13 -28.63
C ILE A 71 -20.71 -1.49 -27.88
N GLY A 72 -20.82 -1.79 -26.59
CA GLY A 72 -19.69 -2.24 -25.79
C GLY A 72 -20.00 -2.34 -24.31
N ARG A 73 -19.11 -3.03 -23.60
CA ARG A 73 -19.13 -3.18 -22.15
C ARG A 73 -17.72 -3.17 -21.58
N ASN A 74 -17.62 -2.78 -20.33
CA ASN A 74 -16.38 -2.84 -19.54
C ASN A 74 -16.69 -3.45 -18.17
N THR A 75 -15.77 -4.29 -17.68
CA THR A 75 -15.86 -4.95 -16.36
C THR A 75 -14.64 -4.62 -15.49
N LYS A 76 -13.88 -3.58 -15.84
CA LYS A 76 -12.69 -3.16 -15.12
C LYS A 76 -12.84 -1.72 -14.68
N ALA A 77 -12.65 -1.46 -13.40
CA ALA A 77 -12.59 -0.11 -12.86
C ALA A 77 -11.41 0.68 -13.47
N ASP A 78 -11.54 2.01 -13.46
CA ASP A 78 -10.48 2.97 -13.81
C ASP A 78 -9.88 2.85 -15.22
N VAL A 79 -10.60 2.22 -16.15
CA VAL A 79 -10.19 2.10 -17.54
C VAL A 79 -10.96 3.09 -18.40
N SER A 80 -10.24 3.82 -19.26
CA SER A 80 -10.88 4.71 -20.24
C SER A 80 -11.74 3.92 -21.23
N CYS A 81 -13.03 4.23 -21.23
CA CYS A 81 -14.01 3.54 -22.06
C CYS A 81 -14.13 4.15 -23.44
N CYS A 82 -13.62 3.43 -24.43
CA CYS A 82 -13.63 3.85 -25.83
C CYS A 82 -14.25 2.75 -26.71
N TYR A 83 -15.34 3.07 -27.41
CA TYR A 83 -16.07 2.13 -28.24
C TYR A 83 -16.26 2.64 -29.66
N LYS A 84 -16.63 1.76 -30.59
CA LYS A 84 -16.96 2.11 -31.97
C LYS A 84 -18.45 1.90 -32.23
N ILE A 85 -19.13 2.93 -32.70
CA ILE A 85 -20.48 2.83 -33.25
C ILE A 85 -20.36 2.47 -34.74
N PRO A 86 -20.79 1.27 -35.16
CA PRO A 86 -20.71 0.84 -36.55
C PRO A 86 -21.51 1.76 -37.46
N TYR A 87 -20.99 2.07 -38.65
CA TYR A 87 -21.63 2.95 -39.61
C TYR A 87 -23.08 2.56 -39.96
N LYS A 88 -23.43 1.27 -39.86
CA LYS A 88 -24.77 0.76 -40.10
C LYS A 88 -25.82 1.29 -39.12
N LEU A 89 -25.41 1.61 -37.90
CA LEU A 89 -26.28 2.18 -36.86
C LEU A 89 -26.37 3.71 -36.95
N VAL A 90 -25.46 4.37 -37.70
CA VAL A 90 -25.39 5.81 -37.73
C VAL A 90 -26.34 6.40 -38.73
N LYS A 91 -27.41 7.00 -38.23
CA LYS A 91 -28.43 7.73 -39.00
C LYS A 91 -28.37 9.21 -38.69
N ARG A 92 -28.76 10.08 -39.61
CA ARG A 92 -28.88 11.53 -39.42
C ARG A 92 -30.00 11.84 -38.42
N GLY A 93 -29.82 12.88 -37.62
CA GLY A 93 -30.82 13.37 -36.66
C GLY A 93 -30.60 12.85 -35.26
N LYS A 94 -31.68 12.83 -34.48
CA LYS A 94 -31.59 12.45 -33.06
C LYS A 94 -31.16 10.99 -32.87
N ALA A 95 -30.22 10.76 -32.02
CA ALA A 95 -29.82 9.44 -31.54
C ALA A 95 -29.73 9.45 -30.00
N VAL A 96 -29.99 8.32 -29.39
CA VAL A 96 -29.97 8.16 -27.94
C VAL A 96 -28.80 7.32 -27.54
N LEU A 97 -27.99 7.88 -26.66
CA LEU A 97 -26.89 7.18 -25.97
C LEU A 97 -27.35 6.83 -24.57
N THR A 98 -27.27 5.57 -24.21
CA THR A 98 -27.63 5.08 -22.88
C THR A 98 -26.45 4.32 -22.29
N ILE A 99 -26.12 4.61 -21.03
CA ILE A 99 -25.01 3.99 -20.30
C ILE A 99 -25.58 3.41 -19.00
N ARG A 100 -25.42 2.12 -18.81
CA ARG A 100 -25.67 1.46 -17.53
C ARG A 100 -24.34 1.36 -16.81
N VAL A 101 -24.23 1.97 -15.63
CA VAL A 101 -23.04 1.89 -14.76
C VAL A 101 -23.42 1.09 -13.53
N THR A 102 -22.58 0.14 -13.15
CA THR A 102 -22.67 -0.57 -11.88
C THR A 102 -21.47 -0.20 -11.04
N ASN A 103 -21.70 0.23 -9.81
CA ASN A 103 -20.67 0.47 -8.81
C ASN A 103 -20.94 -0.45 -7.61
N TYR A 104 -19.92 -1.18 -7.19
CA TYR A 104 -20.02 -2.15 -6.11
C TYR A 104 -19.55 -1.57 -4.78
N LYS A 105 -18.65 -0.60 -4.83
CA LYS A 105 -18.03 -0.01 -3.64
C LYS A 105 -17.26 1.26 -4.03
N SER A 106 -17.14 2.21 -3.12
CA SER A 106 -16.43 3.48 -3.32
C SER A 106 -17.21 4.48 -4.17
N LYS A 107 -16.53 5.46 -4.78
CA LYS A 107 -17.19 6.49 -5.60
C LYS A 107 -17.56 5.95 -6.97
N GLY A 108 -18.84 6.07 -7.31
CA GLY A 108 -19.38 5.67 -8.60
C GLY A 108 -19.56 6.82 -9.58
N GLY A 109 -19.64 6.51 -10.88
CA GLY A 109 -19.89 7.53 -11.91
C GLY A 109 -19.16 7.34 -13.22
N ILE A 110 -19.28 8.36 -14.06
CA ILE A 110 -18.51 8.54 -15.29
C ILE A 110 -17.62 9.77 -15.05
N TYR A 111 -16.32 9.60 -14.95
CA TYR A 111 -15.41 10.63 -14.47
C TYR A 111 -14.18 10.79 -15.39
N GLY A 112 -13.41 11.83 -15.15
CA GLY A 112 -12.28 12.21 -15.98
C GLY A 112 -12.39 13.66 -16.45
N ARG A 113 -11.70 13.99 -17.54
CA ARG A 113 -11.71 15.34 -18.08
C ARG A 113 -12.88 15.53 -19.04
N PRO A 114 -13.57 16.70 -19.02
CA PRO A 114 -14.68 16.99 -19.95
C PRO A 114 -14.33 16.80 -21.42
N GLU A 115 -13.11 17.17 -21.84
CA GLU A 115 -12.63 17.07 -23.20
C GLU A 115 -12.41 15.62 -23.69
N ASP A 116 -12.37 14.65 -22.77
CA ASP A 116 -12.28 13.24 -23.11
C ASP A 116 -13.65 12.63 -23.42
N MET A 117 -14.76 13.21 -22.92
CA MET A 117 -16.12 12.77 -23.22
C MET A 117 -16.59 13.31 -24.57
N LYS A 118 -16.48 12.51 -25.61
CA LYS A 118 -16.81 12.97 -26.98
C LYS A 118 -17.14 11.84 -27.94
N LEU A 119 -17.90 12.23 -28.98
CA LEU A 119 -18.02 11.46 -30.21
C LEU A 119 -17.01 12.04 -31.24
N SER A 120 -16.35 11.19 -31.99
CA SER A 120 -15.44 11.60 -33.04
C SER A 120 -15.56 10.78 -34.31
N VAL A 121 -15.38 11.45 -35.43
CA VAL A 121 -15.25 10.88 -36.76
C VAL A 121 -14.00 11.43 -37.40
N LYS A 122 -13.21 10.60 -38.06
CA LYS A 122 -11.95 11.02 -38.69
C LYS A 122 -12.17 12.20 -39.64
N GLY A 123 -11.44 13.29 -39.40
CA GLY A 123 -11.48 14.52 -40.23
C GLY A 123 -12.75 15.36 -40.03
N LYS A 124 -13.38 15.26 -38.88
CA LYS A 124 -14.53 16.09 -38.47
C LYS A 124 -14.34 16.58 -37.04
N ASP A 125 -14.92 17.74 -36.72
CA ASP A 125 -14.94 18.26 -35.36
C ASP A 125 -15.71 17.31 -34.42
N PRO A 126 -15.18 17.05 -33.22
CA PRO A 126 -15.83 16.16 -32.28
C PRO A 126 -17.11 16.79 -31.70
N ILE A 127 -18.05 15.96 -31.33
CA ILE A 127 -19.24 16.36 -30.56
C ILE A 127 -18.96 16.06 -29.09
N SER A 128 -19.02 17.07 -28.23
CA SER A 128 -18.88 16.90 -26.79
C SER A 128 -20.05 16.10 -26.21
N LEU A 129 -19.73 15.17 -25.32
CA LEU A 129 -20.68 14.47 -24.50
C LEU A 129 -20.70 14.97 -23.06
N ALA A 130 -19.78 15.83 -22.67
CA ALA A 130 -19.77 16.48 -21.35
C ALA A 130 -21.00 17.39 -21.20
N GLY A 131 -21.39 17.65 -19.95
CA GLY A 131 -22.55 18.47 -19.62
C GLY A 131 -23.69 17.64 -19.05
N GLU A 132 -24.91 18.15 -19.15
CA GLU A 132 -26.10 17.56 -18.54
C GLU A 132 -26.49 16.21 -19.20
N TRP A 133 -26.72 15.20 -18.33
CA TRP A 133 -27.27 13.90 -18.67
C TRP A 133 -28.49 13.63 -17.83
N LYS A 134 -29.48 12.97 -18.37
CA LYS A 134 -30.56 12.37 -17.59
C LYS A 134 -30.07 11.10 -16.92
N TYR A 135 -30.50 10.87 -15.67
CA TYR A 135 -30.15 9.65 -14.95
C TYR A 135 -31.32 9.06 -14.16
N LEU A 136 -31.28 7.75 -13.97
CA LEU A 136 -32.20 6.98 -13.14
C LEU A 136 -31.38 6.03 -12.26
N SER A 137 -31.57 6.09 -10.94
CA SER A 137 -31.06 5.07 -10.03
C SER A 137 -31.88 3.79 -10.20
N GLY A 138 -31.19 2.69 -10.49
CA GLY A 138 -31.77 1.36 -10.57
C GLY A 138 -31.65 0.60 -9.25
N LEU A 139 -31.10 -0.62 -9.30
CA LEU A 139 -30.90 -1.46 -8.12
C LEU A 139 -29.88 -0.82 -7.17
N SER A 140 -30.28 -0.62 -5.91
CA SER A 140 -29.32 -0.31 -4.83
C SER A 140 -28.70 -1.61 -4.31
N LEU A 141 -27.39 -1.60 -4.13
CA LEU A 141 -26.63 -2.70 -3.49
C LEU A 141 -26.46 -2.48 -1.99
N SER A 142 -26.95 -1.36 -1.45
CA SER A 142 -26.91 -1.08 -0.01
C SER A 142 -27.64 -2.18 0.76
N GLY A 143 -26.95 -2.79 1.73
CA GLY A 143 -27.49 -3.90 2.53
C GLY A 143 -27.54 -5.26 1.83
N ILE A 144 -27.13 -5.35 0.57
CA ILE A 144 -26.94 -6.65 -0.10
C ILE A 144 -25.54 -7.15 0.26
N PRO A 145 -25.38 -8.38 0.80
CA PRO A 145 -24.06 -8.95 1.01
C PRO A 145 -23.27 -8.92 -0.31
N PRO A 146 -21.97 -8.60 -0.27
CA PRO A 146 -21.15 -8.59 -1.47
C PRO A 146 -21.28 -9.95 -2.18
N VAL A 147 -21.46 -9.92 -3.50
CA VAL A 147 -21.47 -11.15 -4.32
C VAL A 147 -20.20 -11.93 -3.96
N PRO A 148 -20.32 -13.22 -3.61
CA PRO A 148 -19.14 -14.03 -3.35
C PRO A 148 -18.19 -13.94 -4.55
N ILE A 149 -17.05 -13.29 -4.35
CA ILE A 149 -16.03 -13.20 -5.40
C ILE A 149 -15.56 -14.62 -5.66
N SER A 150 -15.62 -15.07 -6.91
CA SER A 150 -15.10 -16.38 -7.25
C SER A 150 -13.67 -16.52 -6.72
N PRO A 151 -13.33 -17.65 -6.03
CA PRO A 151 -11.97 -17.90 -5.58
C PRO A 151 -10.91 -17.65 -6.66
N GLU A 152 -11.25 -17.95 -7.90
CA GLU A 152 -10.36 -17.83 -9.06
C GLU A 152 -10.01 -16.39 -9.45
N SER A 153 -10.83 -15.42 -9.05
CA SER A 153 -10.66 -13.99 -9.39
C SER A 153 -10.23 -13.12 -8.21
N ASN A 154 -10.19 -13.67 -6.99
CA ASN A 154 -9.85 -12.91 -5.79
C ASN A 154 -8.44 -13.25 -5.28
N PRO A 155 -7.43 -12.38 -5.48
CA PRO A 155 -6.09 -12.63 -4.94
C PRO A 155 -6.03 -12.65 -3.40
N LYS A 156 -7.08 -12.13 -2.73
CA LYS A 156 -7.22 -12.18 -1.26
C LYS A 156 -8.01 -13.38 -0.75
N TYR A 157 -8.39 -14.31 -1.66
CA TYR A 157 -9.06 -15.52 -1.22
C TYR A 157 -8.12 -16.36 -0.33
N PRO A 158 -8.56 -16.80 0.84
CA PRO A 158 -7.73 -17.60 1.75
C PRO A 158 -7.08 -18.77 1.01
N THR A 159 -5.80 -18.96 1.21
CA THR A 159 -4.96 -19.99 0.57
C THR A 159 -4.74 -19.84 -0.95
N GLY A 160 -5.44 -18.96 -1.65
CA GLY A 160 -5.35 -18.83 -3.11
C GLY A 160 -3.93 -18.55 -3.61
N LEU A 161 -3.27 -17.55 -3.03
CA LEU A 161 -1.87 -17.22 -3.38
C LEU A 161 -0.89 -18.36 -3.04
N PHE A 162 -1.08 -18.99 -1.87
CA PHE A 162 -0.24 -20.12 -1.49
C PHE A 162 -0.40 -21.28 -2.48
N ASN A 163 -1.63 -21.70 -2.74
CA ASN A 163 -1.91 -22.85 -3.62
C ASN A 163 -1.44 -22.62 -5.06
N ALA A 164 -1.59 -21.40 -5.57
CA ALA A 164 -1.23 -21.09 -6.96
C ALA A 164 0.25 -20.76 -7.16
N MET A 165 0.90 -20.11 -6.17
CA MET A 165 2.25 -19.54 -6.37
C MET A 165 3.33 -20.21 -5.51
N ILE A 166 2.99 -20.68 -4.31
CA ILE A 166 3.97 -21.22 -3.36
C ILE A 166 3.97 -22.75 -3.39
N HIS A 167 2.80 -23.36 -3.28
CA HIS A 167 2.67 -24.83 -3.23
C HIS A 167 3.37 -25.55 -4.40
N PRO A 168 3.29 -25.11 -5.66
CA PRO A 168 4.02 -25.74 -6.76
C PRO A 168 5.54 -25.72 -6.60
N LEU A 169 6.07 -24.80 -5.79
CA LEU A 169 7.50 -24.67 -5.53
C LEU A 169 8.01 -25.55 -4.38
N THR A 170 7.12 -26.12 -3.56
CA THR A 170 7.52 -26.86 -2.35
C THR A 170 8.36 -28.11 -2.61
N SER A 171 8.28 -28.68 -3.82
CA SER A 171 9.15 -29.77 -4.26
C SER A 171 10.55 -29.30 -4.71
N PHE A 172 10.74 -28.00 -4.94
CA PHE A 172 12.03 -27.45 -5.33
C PHE A 172 12.92 -27.23 -4.11
N PRO A 173 14.16 -27.76 -4.09
CA PRO A 173 15.03 -27.62 -2.93
C PRO A 173 15.50 -26.17 -2.76
N LEU A 174 15.20 -25.58 -1.61
CA LEU A 174 15.67 -24.25 -1.21
C LEU A 174 16.70 -24.37 -0.08
N GLN A 175 17.72 -23.51 -0.09
CA GLN A 175 18.65 -23.39 1.04
C GLN A 175 18.05 -22.54 2.15
N GLY A 176 17.28 -21.51 1.81
CA GLY A 176 16.63 -20.59 2.73
C GLY A 176 15.77 -19.59 1.98
N VAL A 177 15.18 -18.66 2.70
CA VAL A 177 14.28 -17.63 2.19
C VAL A 177 14.83 -16.25 2.49
N ILE A 178 14.70 -15.34 1.55
CA ILE A 178 14.89 -13.90 1.72
C ILE A 178 13.53 -13.22 1.60
N TRP A 179 13.13 -12.46 2.62
CA TRP A 179 11.82 -11.84 2.72
C TRP A 179 11.90 -10.32 2.84
N TYR A 180 11.23 -9.61 1.96
CA TYR A 180 11.15 -8.15 1.99
C TYR A 180 9.70 -7.70 1.82
N GLN A 181 9.02 -7.43 2.93
CA GLN A 181 7.61 -7.11 2.98
C GLN A 181 7.30 -6.35 4.29
N GLY A 182 6.16 -5.69 4.39
CA GLY A 182 5.66 -5.05 5.61
C GLY A 182 4.82 -3.81 5.36
N LYS A 183 5.17 -2.97 4.40
CA LYS A 183 4.51 -1.68 4.14
C LYS A 183 2.98 -1.78 3.95
N SER A 184 2.50 -2.83 3.32
CA SER A 184 1.06 -3.05 3.09
C SER A 184 0.27 -3.49 4.33
N ASN A 185 0.96 -3.75 5.43
CA ASN A 185 0.37 -4.21 6.70
C ASN A 185 0.51 -3.18 7.83
N LEU A 186 0.84 -1.92 7.54
CA LEU A 186 1.05 -0.88 8.55
C LEU A 186 -0.15 -0.71 9.48
N GLU A 187 -1.36 -0.75 8.92
CA GLU A 187 -2.62 -0.63 9.68
C GLU A 187 -2.95 -1.85 10.56
N SER A 188 -2.16 -2.93 10.47
CA SER A 188 -2.34 -4.20 11.20
C SER A 188 -1.00 -4.68 11.78
N SER A 189 -0.20 -3.77 12.31
CA SER A 189 1.12 -4.10 12.87
C SER A 189 1.05 -5.00 14.10
N ASP A 190 -0.03 -4.93 14.86
CA ASP A 190 -0.35 -5.76 16.03
C ASP A 190 -0.53 -7.24 15.65
N GLU A 191 -1.15 -7.55 14.52
CA GLU A 191 -1.32 -8.91 14.01
C GLU A 191 -0.11 -9.42 13.23
N TYR A 192 0.72 -8.50 12.72
CA TYR A 192 1.80 -8.84 11.78
C TYR A 192 2.83 -9.80 12.37
N ALA A 193 3.19 -9.64 13.62
CA ALA A 193 4.18 -10.48 14.27
C ALA A 193 3.77 -11.96 14.25
N ASP A 194 2.54 -12.24 14.65
CA ASP A 194 1.99 -13.61 14.70
C ASP A 194 1.81 -14.20 13.30
N LEU A 195 1.32 -13.40 12.36
CA LEU A 195 1.15 -13.81 10.97
C LEU A 195 2.49 -14.13 10.30
N PHE A 196 3.53 -13.31 10.56
CA PHE A 196 4.85 -13.51 9.99
C PHE A 196 5.56 -14.72 10.58
N MET A 197 5.49 -14.91 11.88
CA MET A 197 6.03 -16.12 12.53
C MET A 197 5.30 -17.39 12.06
N SER A 198 3.98 -17.32 11.89
CA SER A 198 3.17 -18.42 11.36
C SER A 198 3.55 -18.76 9.92
N LEU A 199 3.78 -17.75 9.07
CA LEU A 199 4.25 -17.93 7.68
C LEU A 199 5.60 -18.65 7.67
N ILE A 200 6.55 -18.25 8.52
CA ILE A 200 7.87 -18.90 8.62
C ILE A 200 7.72 -20.36 9.02
N ALA A 201 6.88 -20.63 10.00
CA ALA A 201 6.63 -22.00 10.49
C ALA A 201 5.96 -22.86 9.40
N ASP A 202 4.93 -22.33 8.72
CA ASP A 202 4.23 -23.03 7.65
C ASP A 202 5.16 -23.36 6.48
N TRP A 203 5.96 -22.41 6.04
CA TRP A 203 6.91 -22.68 4.94
C TRP A 203 7.95 -23.72 5.33
N ARG A 204 8.48 -23.69 6.55
CA ARG A 204 9.39 -24.72 7.07
C ARG A 204 8.76 -26.10 7.08
N ASP A 205 7.49 -26.19 7.46
CA ASP A 205 6.70 -27.44 7.40
C ASP A 205 6.53 -27.93 5.96
N LYS A 206 6.06 -27.05 5.06
CA LYS A 206 5.81 -27.40 3.64
C LYS A 206 7.06 -27.85 2.89
N TRP A 207 8.22 -27.26 3.18
CA TRP A 207 9.51 -27.71 2.63
C TRP A 207 10.15 -28.86 3.42
N GLN A 208 9.52 -29.30 4.52
CA GLN A 208 10.05 -30.33 5.43
C GLN A 208 11.48 -30.00 5.93
N LYS A 209 11.73 -28.71 6.19
CA LYS A 209 13.00 -28.16 6.66
C LYS A 209 12.80 -27.29 7.89
N PRO A 210 12.65 -27.86 9.11
CA PRO A 210 12.35 -27.13 10.35
C PRO A 210 13.38 -26.04 10.67
N GLN A 211 14.62 -26.20 10.18
CA GLN A 211 15.72 -25.24 10.39
C GLN A 211 16.04 -24.41 9.15
N MET A 212 15.12 -24.33 8.18
CA MET A 212 15.34 -23.53 6.97
C MET A 212 15.60 -22.07 7.36
N PRO A 213 16.77 -21.51 6.96
CA PRO A 213 17.07 -20.10 7.22
C PRO A 213 16.04 -19.17 6.62
N PHE A 214 15.64 -18.17 7.40
CA PHE A 214 14.67 -17.16 6.96
C PHE A 214 15.22 -15.77 7.29
N TYR A 215 15.69 -15.04 6.28
CA TYR A 215 16.28 -13.72 6.44
C TYR A 215 15.35 -12.64 5.90
N PHE A 216 15.12 -11.61 6.68
CA PHE A 216 14.16 -10.57 6.32
C PHE A 216 14.69 -9.16 6.51
N VAL A 217 14.07 -8.23 5.82
CA VAL A 217 14.44 -6.82 5.81
C VAL A 217 13.45 -6.05 6.67
N GLN A 218 13.95 -5.36 7.69
CA GLN A 218 13.18 -4.41 8.46
C GLN A 218 12.82 -3.21 7.59
N LEU A 219 11.63 -2.62 7.76
CA LEU A 219 11.20 -1.45 7.00
C LEU A 219 12.20 -0.30 7.12
N PRO A 220 12.60 0.32 5.99
CA PRO A 220 13.48 1.48 5.96
C PRO A 220 12.80 2.71 6.58
N ASN A 221 13.47 3.84 6.61
CA ASN A 221 12.85 5.11 6.94
C ASN A 221 11.80 5.50 5.89
N HIS A 222 10.70 6.12 6.34
CA HIS A 222 9.70 6.73 5.47
C HIS A 222 10.23 8.05 4.87
N GLU A 223 9.58 8.56 3.84
CA GLU A 223 10.09 9.64 2.96
C GLU A 223 10.39 10.97 3.64
N LYS A 224 9.72 11.32 4.74
CA LYS A 224 9.93 12.59 5.45
C LYS A 224 10.64 12.37 6.77
N LYS A 225 11.64 13.23 7.05
CA LYS A 225 12.23 13.31 8.37
C LYS A 225 11.21 13.86 9.35
N GLU A 226 11.06 13.17 10.45
CA GLU A 226 10.18 13.54 11.55
C GLU A 226 10.99 13.43 12.84
N GLU A 227 10.68 14.26 13.81
CA GLU A 227 11.18 14.08 15.17
C GLU A 227 10.62 12.77 15.75
N ALA A 228 11.25 12.26 16.82
CA ALA A 228 10.76 11.08 17.51
C ALA A 228 9.29 11.26 17.91
N GLN A 229 8.46 10.27 17.62
CA GLN A 229 7.02 10.32 17.78
C GLN A 229 6.58 9.40 18.92
N ASP A 230 5.54 9.80 19.64
CA ASP A 230 4.94 8.95 20.68
C ASP A 230 4.18 7.78 20.05
N ASP A 231 3.57 8.00 18.89
CA ASP A 231 2.83 7.00 18.12
C ASP A 231 3.31 6.98 16.68
N SER A 232 3.66 5.78 16.18
CA SER A 232 4.17 5.58 14.84
C SER A 232 3.92 4.15 14.36
N ASP A 233 2.96 3.98 13.45
CA ASP A 233 2.67 2.70 12.81
C ASP A 233 3.90 2.09 12.14
N TRP A 234 4.79 2.95 11.63
CA TRP A 234 6.03 2.52 10.99
C TRP A 234 7.02 1.93 11.99
N ALA A 235 7.14 2.54 13.18
CA ALA A 235 7.97 2.02 14.26
C ALA A 235 7.38 0.75 14.87
N ALA A 236 6.05 0.71 15.08
CA ALA A 236 5.33 -0.48 15.53
C ALA A 236 5.52 -1.65 14.55
N MET A 237 5.43 -1.41 13.24
CA MET A 237 5.67 -2.44 12.23
C MET A 237 7.12 -2.95 12.27
N ARG A 238 8.12 -2.08 12.46
CA ARG A 238 9.52 -2.50 12.62
C ARG A 238 9.71 -3.39 13.85
N GLU A 239 9.05 -3.07 14.94
CA GLU A 239 9.05 -3.88 16.15
C GLU A 239 8.38 -5.24 15.90
N ALA A 240 7.20 -5.25 15.25
CA ALA A 240 6.50 -6.48 14.87
C ALA A 240 7.36 -7.39 13.98
N GLN A 241 8.08 -6.82 13.00
CA GLN A 241 9.04 -7.57 12.20
C GLN A 241 10.15 -8.19 13.05
N ALA A 242 10.68 -7.44 14.04
CA ALA A 242 11.78 -7.91 14.90
C ALA A 242 11.36 -9.08 15.81
N GLN A 243 10.08 -9.27 16.10
CA GLN A 243 9.59 -10.41 16.89
C GLN A 243 9.93 -11.76 16.24
N ALA A 244 10.03 -11.83 14.92
CA ALA A 244 10.45 -13.06 14.23
C ALA A 244 11.88 -13.51 14.56
N LEU A 245 12.71 -12.65 15.18
CA LEU A 245 14.04 -13.04 15.68
C LEU A 245 14.01 -13.98 16.88
N HIS A 246 12.86 -14.17 17.51
CA HIS A 246 12.68 -15.21 18.54
C HIS A 246 12.67 -16.63 17.95
N LEU A 247 12.44 -16.78 16.65
CA LEU A 247 12.53 -18.06 15.97
C LEU A 247 14.00 -18.38 15.64
N ASN A 248 14.41 -19.63 15.87
CA ASN A 248 15.73 -20.09 15.48
C ASN A 248 15.94 -19.97 13.95
N HIS A 249 17.19 -19.80 13.52
CA HIS A 249 17.56 -19.69 12.10
C HIS A 249 16.86 -18.55 11.35
N THR A 250 16.54 -17.48 12.04
CA THR A 250 16.08 -16.22 11.45
C THR A 250 17.17 -15.16 11.55
N GLY A 251 17.05 -14.12 10.75
CA GLY A 251 17.94 -12.98 10.81
C GLY A 251 17.34 -11.77 10.12
N MET A 252 17.59 -10.59 10.67
CA MET A 252 17.03 -9.33 10.19
C MET A 252 18.13 -8.40 9.68
N VAL A 253 17.88 -7.82 8.52
CA VAL A 253 18.68 -6.72 7.97
C VAL A 253 18.01 -5.40 8.32
N ILE A 254 18.75 -4.51 8.96
CA ILE A 254 18.30 -3.18 9.33
C ILE A 254 18.63 -2.23 8.19
N THR A 255 17.67 -1.38 7.80
CA THR A 255 17.78 -0.49 6.63
C THR A 255 17.40 0.97 6.95
N THR A 256 17.30 1.34 8.23
CA THR A 256 16.94 2.70 8.66
C THR A 256 17.97 3.75 8.30
N ASP A 257 19.19 3.36 8.00
CA ASP A 257 20.29 4.22 7.52
C ASP A 257 20.41 4.25 5.98
N ILE A 258 19.67 3.39 5.29
CA ILE A 258 19.68 3.25 3.83
C ILE A 258 18.37 3.83 3.30
N GLY A 259 18.40 4.97 2.72
CA GLY A 259 17.24 5.62 2.13
C GLY A 259 17.28 7.09 2.45
N LYS A 260 17.59 7.87 1.45
CA LYS A 260 17.50 9.33 1.51
C LYS A 260 16.15 9.75 0.92
N GLU A 261 15.61 10.87 1.34
CA GLU A 261 14.35 11.48 0.89
C GLU A 261 14.11 11.47 -0.65
N LYS A 262 15.16 11.27 -1.44
CA LYS A 262 15.12 11.22 -2.91
C LYS A 262 16.10 10.15 -3.43
N SER A 263 16.26 9.04 -2.73
CA SER A 263 17.30 8.09 -3.11
C SER A 263 16.93 7.30 -4.36
N ASN A 264 17.94 7.18 -5.19
CA ASN A 264 17.98 6.19 -6.26
C ASN A 264 17.64 4.80 -5.67
N THR A 265 16.45 4.31 -5.95
CA THR A 265 15.92 3.02 -5.46
C THR A 265 16.92 1.88 -5.67
N PHE A 266 17.76 1.99 -6.70
CA PHE A 266 18.80 1.03 -7.03
C PHE A 266 19.90 0.95 -5.96
N GLN A 267 20.39 2.06 -5.42
CA GLN A 267 21.50 2.05 -4.46
C GLN A 267 21.07 1.49 -3.10
N SER A 268 19.86 1.78 -2.66
CA SER A 268 19.29 1.21 -1.43
C SER A 268 19.03 -0.30 -1.57
N THR A 269 18.63 -0.75 -2.74
CA THR A 269 18.42 -2.18 -3.04
C THR A 269 19.75 -2.95 -3.05
N LEU A 270 20.80 -2.39 -3.65
CA LEU A 270 22.13 -3.00 -3.68
C LEU A 270 22.70 -3.18 -2.27
N GLU A 271 22.64 -2.13 -1.44
CA GLU A 271 23.12 -2.19 -0.06
C GLU A 271 22.32 -3.20 0.78
N THR A 272 21.00 -3.22 0.64
CA THR A 272 20.14 -4.22 1.27
C THR A 272 20.54 -5.65 0.85
N GLY A 273 20.77 -5.87 -0.43
CA GLY A 273 21.23 -7.16 -0.96
C GLY A 273 22.61 -7.57 -0.41
N LEU A 274 23.51 -6.62 -0.29
CA LEU A 274 24.83 -6.84 0.31
C LEU A 274 24.73 -7.27 1.79
N ARG A 275 23.90 -6.59 2.58
CA ARG A 275 23.65 -6.94 3.99
C ARG A 275 23.00 -8.30 4.14
N LEU A 276 22.02 -8.64 3.29
CA LEU A 276 21.41 -9.97 3.26
C LEU A 276 22.44 -11.06 2.92
N SER A 277 23.31 -10.80 1.96
CA SER A 277 24.36 -11.75 1.59
C SER A 277 25.37 -11.96 2.73
N GLN A 278 25.79 -10.91 3.42
CA GLN A 278 26.66 -10.99 4.59
C GLN A 278 26.03 -11.79 5.72
N LEU A 279 24.74 -11.59 5.97
CA LEU A 279 23.97 -12.33 6.97
C LEU A 279 23.91 -13.82 6.61
N ALA A 280 23.59 -14.16 5.37
CA ALA A 280 23.55 -15.53 4.88
C ALA A 280 24.93 -16.18 4.94
N LEU A 281 25.98 -15.50 4.48
CA LEU A 281 27.36 -16.00 4.56
C LEU A 281 27.76 -16.32 5.99
N LYS A 282 27.34 -15.51 6.96
CA LYS A 282 27.63 -15.76 8.36
C LYS A 282 26.82 -16.92 8.93
N GLN A 283 25.50 -16.85 8.83
CA GLN A 283 24.60 -17.76 9.57
C GLN A 283 24.36 -19.09 8.85
N THR A 284 24.30 -19.09 7.51
CA THR A 284 24.08 -20.30 6.72
C THR A 284 25.39 -20.97 6.30
N TYR A 285 26.37 -20.16 5.85
CA TYR A 285 27.62 -20.67 5.28
C TYR A 285 28.82 -20.63 6.22
N GLY A 286 28.62 -20.22 7.48
CA GLY A 286 29.62 -20.31 8.53
C GLY A 286 30.86 -19.38 8.39
N LYS A 287 30.76 -18.32 7.58
CA LYS A 287 31.85 -17.36 7.39
C LYS A 287 32.01 -16.47 8.63
N ARG A 288 33.04 -16.76 9.45
CA ARG A 288 33.22 -16.13 10.77
C ARG A 288 33.51 -14.62 10.75
N LYS A 289 34.15 -14.08 9.72
CA LYS A 289 34.57 -12.68 9.61
C LYS A 289 33.52 -11.75 9.01
N MET A 290 32.23 -12.08 9.09
CA MET A 290 31.17 -11.21 8.61
C MET A 290 30.75 -10.19 9.69
N PRO A 291 30.38 -8.96 9.29
CA PRO A 291 29.90 -7.93 10.22
C PRO A 291 28.64 -8.40 10.95
N GLN A 292 28.40 -7.84 12.13
CA GLN A 292 27.23 -8.11 12.96
C GLN A 292 26.58 -6.80 13.36
N TYR A 293 25.24 -6.83 13.44
CA TYR A 293 24.48 -5.73 13.99
C TYR A 293 24.68 -5.63 15.50
N PRO A 294 24.77 -4.40 16.06
CA PRO A 294 24.61 -4.20 17.49
C PRO A 294 23.23 -4.68 17.94
N VAL A 295 23.20 -5.35 19.08
CA VAL A 295 21.95 -5.88 19.64
C VAL A 295 21.72 -5.24 21.00
N TYR A 296 20.57 -4.57 21.15
CA TYR A 296 20.09 -4.10 22.47
C TYR A 296 19.86 -5.28 23.40
N LYS A 297 20.31 -5.18 24.67
CA LYS A 297 20.23 -6.27 25.67
C LYS A 297 19.43 -5.91 26.91
N GLY A 298 19.27 -4.64 27.15
CA GLY A 298 18.58 -4.17 28.34
C GLY A 298 19.11 -2.83 28.80
N TYR A 299 18.55 -2.35 29.88
CA TYR A 299 18.97 -1.11 30.52
C TYR A 299 18.97 -1.21 32.03
N SER A 300 19.65 -0.28 32.67
CA SER A 300 19.61 -0.04 34.13
C SER A 300 19.34 1.43 34.41
N ILE A 301 18.66 1.71 35.51
CA ILE A 301 18.38 3.07 35.96
C ILE A 301 19.41 3.44 37.04
N GLU A 302 20.10 4.56 36.86
CA GLU A 302 21.05 5.11 37.79
C GLU A 302 20.72 6.57 38.09
N GLY A 303 19.98 6.82 39.19
CA GLY A 303 19.53 8.16 39.54
C GLY A 303 18.60 8.74 38.45
N ASN A 304 19.01 9.82 37.82
CA ASN A 304 18.28 10.49 36.75
C ASN A 304 18.71 10.05 35.31
N THR A 305 19.42 8.96 35.20
CA THR A 305 19.94 8.45 33.93
C THR A 305 19.48 7.03 33.65
N LEU A 306 19.34 6.69 32.36
CA LEU A 306 19.20 5.32 31.86
C LEU A 306 20.51 4.90 31.19
N ARG A 307 21.05 3.78 31.61
CA ARG A 307 22.24 3.17 31.00
C ARG A 307 21.79 1.99 30.14
N ILE A 308 22.07 2.05 28.85
CA ILE A 308 21.63 1.08 27.85
C ILE A 308 22.79 0.20 27.43
N HIS A 309 22.58 -1.12 27.45
CA HIS A 309 23.58 -2.14 27.17
C HIS A 309 23.37 -2.78 25.81
N PHE A 310 24.49 -3.04 25.12
CA PHE A 310 24.48 -3.65 23.79
C PHE A 310 25.52 -4.76 23.68
N GLU A 311 25.26 -5.70 22.77
CA GLU A 311 26.20 -6.70 22.31
C GLU A 311 26.61 -6.47 20.86
N ASN A 312 27.62 -7.23 20.38
CA ASN A 312 28.13 -7.21 19.02
C ASN A 312 28.74 -5.86 18.56
N LEU A 313 29.14 -5.01 19.46
CA LEU A 313 29.69 -3.68 19.17
C LEU A 313 31.11 -3.68 18.58
N GLY A 314 31.83 -4.80 18.69
CA GLY A 314 33.25 -4.85 18.34
C GLY A 314 34.08 -3.92 19.23
N LYS A 315 34.72 -2.91 18.62
CA LYS A 315 35.57 -1.93 19.36
C LYS A 315 34.77 -0.79 20.02
N GLY A 316 33.45 -0.71 19.78
CA GLY A 316 32.57 0.33 20.32
C GLY A 316 31.58 0.85 19.28
N PHE A 317 31.04 2.03 19.56
CA PHE A 317 30.11 2.70 18.65
C PHE A 317 30.83 3.64 17.67
N LEU A 318 30.21 3.78 16.49
CA LEU A 318 30.42 4.88 15.56
C LEU A 318 29.16 5.74 15.56
N HIS A 319 29.33 7.05 15.76
CA HIS A 319 28.16 7.95 15.87
C HIS A 319 28.57 9.39 15.52
N PRO A 320 27.64 10.25 15.08
CA PRO A 320 27.80 11.69 15.03
C PRO A 320 27.80 12.26 16.43
N ASP A 321 28.28 13.48 16.59
CA ASP A 321 28.17 14.28 17.81
C ASP A 321 27.38 15.57 17.51
N PRO A 322 26.23 15.80 18.16
CA PRO A 322 25.55 14.95 19.16
C PRO A 322 24.84 13.73 18.56
N VAL A 323 24.74 12.67 19.35
CA VAL A 323 23.88 11.52 19.03
C VAL A 323 22.42 11.90 19.18
N ARG A 324 21.58 11.57 18.19
CA ARG A 324 20.17 11.89 18.14
C ARG A 324 19.30 10.62 18.11
N GLY A 325 17.98 10.79 18.17
CA GLY A 325 17.00 9.73 18.03
C GLY A 325 16.61 9.05 19.34
N PHE A 326 17.08 9.54 20.49
CA PHE A 326 16.68 9.06 21.81
C PHE A 326 15.66 9.98 22.46
N ILE A 327 14.59 9.39 22.98
CA ILE A 327 13.61 10.02 23.85
C ILE A 327 13.41 9.17 25.10
N ILE A 328 13.14 9.84 26.24
CA ILE A 328 12.92 9.15 27.52
C ILE A 328 11.64 9.67 28.19
N ALA A 329 11.02 8.82 28.99
CA ALA A 329 9.82 9.15 29.75
C ALA A 329 9.96 8.77 31.23
N GLY A 330 9.28 9.53 32.08
CA GLY A 330 9.02 9.21 33.47
C GLY A 330 7.76 8.37 33.67
N THR A 331 7.29 8.29 34.90
CA THR A 331 6.04 7.59 35.25
C THR A 331 4.77 8.24 34.70
N ASP A 332 4.87 9.47 34.25
CA ASP A 332 3.82 10.22 33.54
C ASP A 332 3.61 9.75 32.10
N ARG A 333 4.55 8.92 31.57
CA ARG A 333 4.56 8.38 30.20
C ARG A 333 4.72 9.41 29.09
N ILE A 334 5.14 10.64 29.42
CA ILE A 334 5.39 11.69 28.44
C ILE A 334 6.85 11.60 28.01
N PHE A 335 7.09 11.50 26.69
CA PHE A 335 8.43 11.37 26.13
C PHE A 335 9.06 12.74 25.83
N TYR A 336 10.28 12.92 26.28
CA TYR A 336 11.11 14.11 26.06
C TYR A 336 12.41 13.75 25.37
N PRO A 337 12.97 14.65 24.53
CA PRO A 337 14.29 14.45 23.95
C PRO A 337 15.36 14.20 25.00
N ALA A 338 16.26 13.26 24.73
CA ALA A 338 17.32 12.91 25.65
C ALA A 338 18.70 13.40 25.18
N THR A 339 19.50 13.87 26.13
CA THR A 339 20.93 14.05 25.95
C THR A 339 21.63 12.70 26.07
N VAL A 340 22.55 12.42 25.15
CA VAL A 340 23.22 11.13 25.02
C VAL A 340 24.71 11.25 25.30
N THR A 341 25.23 10.39 26.18
CA THR A 341 26.66 10.20 26.39
C THR A 341 27.03 8.78 25.96
N VAL A 342 27.91 8.67 24.96
CA VAL A 342 28.41 7.39 24.47
C VAL A 342 29.65 6.98 25.24
N LYS A 343 29.61 5.84 25.89
CA LYS A 343 30.79 5.16 26.43
C LYS A 343 31.15 3.98 25.53
N LYS A 344 32.34 3.41 25.70
CA LYS A 344 32.87 2.39 24.79
C LYS A 344 31.87 1.29 24.36
N LYS A 345 31.02 0.84 25.27
CA LYS A 345 30.02 -0.22 25.02
C LYS A 345 28.63 0.08 25.57
N GLU A 346 28.38 1.28 26.03
CA GLU A 346 27.17 1.68 26.71
C GLU A 346 26.72 3.06 26.22
N ILE A 347 25.43 3.27 26.26
CA ILE A 347 24.82 4.57 26.03
C ILE A 347 24.14 5.02 27.33
N ILE A 348 24.44 6.22 27.76
CA ILE A 348 23.79 6.86 28.90
C ILE A 348 22.92 7.96 28.35
N VAL A 349 21.62 7.92 28.71
CA VAL A 349 20.64 8.92 28.30
C VAL A 349 20.03 9.61 29.52
N GLN A 350 19.78 10.91 29.41
CA GLN A 350 19.16 11.74 30.44
C GLN A 350 18.41 12.91 29.80
N SER A 351 17.43 13.46 30.52
CA SER A 351 16.76 14.71 30.14
C SER A 351 16.51 15.55 31.41
N PRO A 352 16.70 16.87 31.37
CA PRO A 352 16.35 17.73 32.49
C PRO A 352 14.85 17.70 32.80
N ASP A 353 14.02 17.40 31.78
CA ASP A 353 12.55 17.32 31.92
C ASP A 353 12.06 15.99 32.53
N VAL A 354 12.98 15.00 32.69
CA VAL A 354 12.65 13.66 33.21
C VAL A 354 13.62 13.29 34.35
N PRO A 355 13.38 13.78 35.58
CA PRO A 355 14.28 13.52 36.73
C PRO A 355 14.26 12.04 37.18
N HIS A 356 13.21 11.30 36.88
CA HIS A 356 13.07 9.87 37.21
C HIS A 356 12.64 9.07 35.98
N PRO A 357 13.60 8.77 35.06
CA PRO A 357 13.30 8.08 33.84
C PRO A 357 12.97 6.61 34.08
N VAL A 358 11.96 6.09 33.39
CA VAL A 358 11.51 4.68 33.45
C VAL A 358 11.51 4.01 32.09
N ALA A 359 11.49 4.78 31.00
CA ALA A 359 11.45 4.24 29.65
C ALA A 359 12.36 5.04 28.69
N VAL A 360 12.87 4.35 27.68
CA VAL A 360 13.62 4.93 26.58
C VAL A 360 13.19 4.35 25.25
N ARG A 361 13.12 5.21 24.23
CA ARG A 361 12.91 4.82 22.83
C ARG A 361 14.08 5.35 21.99
N TYR A 362 14.51 4.54 21.01
CA TYR A 362 15.53 4.91 20.03
C TYR A 362 14.99 4.73 18.62
N ASN A 363 15.07 5.79 17.81
CA ASN A 363 14.56 5.81 16.42
C ASN A 363 13.11 5.35 16.31
N TRP A 364 12.29 5.66 17.31
CA TRP A 364 10.87 5.35 17.33
C TRP A 364 10.10 6.44 16.60
N ALA A 365 10.03 6.35 15.26
CA ALA A 365 9.32 7.28 14.38
C ALA A 365 9.26 6.72 12.96
N ASN A 366 8.49 7.38 12.10
CA ASN A 366 8.42 7.04 10.67
C ASN A 366 9.80 7.22 10.01
N HIS A 367 10.48 8.32 10.31
CA HIS A 367 11.81 8.62 9.84
C HIS A 367 12.59 9.44 10.89
N THR A 368 13.74 8.94 11.32
CA THR A 368 14.60 9.63 12.28
C THR A 368 16.03 9.81 11.76
N ASP A 369 16.74 10.75 12.37
CA ASP A 369 18.17 11.04 12.11
C ASP A 369 19.12 10.22 12.99
N GLY A 370 18.62 9.29 13.80
CA GLY A 370 19.45 8.50 14.69
C GLY A 370 20.45 7.67 13.90
N ALA A 371 21.74 8.02 14.04
CA ALA A 371 22.85 7.42 13.31
C ALA A 371 23.84 6.77 14.28
N LEU A 372 23.39 5.74 14.99
CA LEU A 372 24.22 4.96 15.89
C LEU A 372 24.59 3.63 15.23
N PHE A 373 25.88 3.36 15.12
CA PHE A 373 26.41 2.16 14.47
C PHE A 373 27.36 1.40 15.38
N GLY A 374 27.49 0.11 15.20
CA GLY A 374 28.62 -0.64 15.76
C GLY A 374 29.91 -0.40 14.98
N ALA A 375 31.04 -0.84 15.50
CA ALA A 375 32.34 -0.72 14.83
C ALA A 375 32.41 -1.49 13.49
N SER A 376 31.45 -2.35 13.21
CA SER A 376 31.25 -3.03 11.92
C SER A 376 30.68 -2.13 10.82
N GLY A 377 30.22 -0.91 11.16
CA GLY A 377 29.52 -0.02 10.25
C GLY A 377 28.03 -0.36 10.07
N LEU A 378 27.50 -1.34 10.80
CA LEU A 378 26.07 -1.68 10.76
C LEU A 378 25.27 -0.90 11.81
N PRO A 379 24.04 -0.44 11.50
CA PRO A 379 23.25 0.40 12.39
C PRO A 379 22.67 -0.39 13.57
N VAL A 380 22.38 0.35 14.64
CA VAL A 380 21.53 -0.13 15.74
C VAL A 380 20.07 -0.13 15.27
N ALA A 381 19.34 -1.22 15.52
CA ALA A 381 17.92 -1.30 15.26
C ALA A 381 17.13 -0.30 16.12
N PRO A 382 16.03 0.28 15.63
CA PRO A 382 15.05 0.95 16.48
C PRO A 382 14.57 0.03 17.60
N PHE A 383 14.36 0.58 18.77
CA PHE A 383 13.82 -0.16 19.91
C PHE A 383 13.08 0.75 20.89
N ARG A 384 12.24 0.17 21.71
CA ARG A 384 11.65 0.77 22.91
C ARG A 384 11.78 -0.18 24.12
N THR A 385 11.63 0.39 25.32
CA THR A 385 11.66 -0.36 26.57
C THR A 385 10.31 -0.40 27.29
N ASP A 386 9.38 0.39 26.83
CA ASP A 386 8.00 0.48 27.31
C ASP A 386 7.07 -0.46 26.52
N ASN A 387 5.86 -0.59 27.01
CA ASN A 387 4.78 -1.38 26.40
C ASN A 387 3.44 -0.63 26.33
N TRP A 388 3.46 0.69 26.47
CA TRP A 388 2.29 1.55 26.39
C TRP A 388 2.31 2.45 25.14
#